data_ff1515ca49683a77a59bc028a008eb42
#
_entry.id   ff1515ca49683a77a59bc028a008eb42
#
_cell.length_a   1.000
_cell.length_b   1.000
_cell.length_c   1.000
_cell.angle_alpha   90.00
_cell.angle_beta   90.00
_cell.angle_gamma   90.00
#
_symmetry.space_group_name_H-M   'P 1'
#
loop_
_entity.id
_entity.type
_entity.pdbx_description
1 polymer ?
#
loop_
_entity_poly.entity_id
_entity_poly.type
_entity_poly.pdbx_seq_one_letter_code
_entity_poly.pdbx_strand_id
1 'polypeptide(L)'
;MALRFSELDFPRPTRERLALRFGQVSTLLDQDRRADALMLFDTIRRDYESWSAMTDLRFSQDTTSAANREERDYADSLTPYVTAFEVAIKRRLLDDPDQQAVGAALSPHTLELWRTDITTFDSRIADALEEEARLSGEYTALIASARLSIGGEIVNLSGLAPYAESTDRATREQAERVRWEFFATNGPQLDTLFDRLVHVRADMATALGYDAYTALAYRRMRRVDYGPQDVARFREEVRTHVVPLVQRILERRRATMGWECLYSWDEPLIDPMGNPRHIGGHDVLVRQAQVMFDRMGGDLGPFYRQMREGGFLDLQNREGKAGGGFCTSFPTVGMPFIFANFNGTQHDINVFTHEMGHAYQNWKSRGLPAVDLLWPTMDAAEINSMALEFLTWPHMDLMVAQGEAERFRQMHLIGSLSFLPYGVCVDHFQHEIYARPDMTPAQRHDLWREMERRYLPWRDYGGIAHPSAGGRWQAQGHIYRSPFYYIDYALALCCALQFWQRSRADQDRALRDYVALCERGGSAPFTDLVRQAGLTSPFQPGALEETVREAARYLNIALPGE
;
A
#
# COMPACT_ATOMS: atom_id res chain seq x y z
N MET A 1 -18.00 27.36 -8.87
CA MET A 1 -16.58 27.27 -9.26
C MET A 1 -16.14 25.85 -9.07
N ALA A 2 -15.29 25.30 -9.94
CA ALA A 2 -14.67 24.00 -9.70
C ALA A 2 -13.70 24.12 -8.52
N LEU A 3 -13.71 23.16 -7.59
CA LEU A 3 -12.83 23.11 -6.43
C LEU A 3 -11.37 23.04 -6.90
N ARG A 4 -10.48 23.83 -6.29
CA ARG A 4 -9.04 23.81 -6.57
C ARG A 4 -8.24 23.49 -5.33
N PHE A 5 -7.24 22.65 -5.49
CA PHE A 5 -6.33 22.28 -4.39
C PHE A 5 -5.63 23.49 -3.77
N SER A 6 -5.21 24.47 -4.58
CA SER A 6 -4.56 25.69 -4.12
C SER A 6 -5.45 26.61 -3.26
N GLU A 7 -6.76 26.37 -3.27
CA GLU A 7 -7.76 27.14 -2.49
C GLU A 7 -8.16 26.42 -1.19
N LEU A 8 -7.66 25.18 -0.98
CA LEU A 8 -7.97 24.42 0.23
C LEU A 8 -7.18 25.00 1.41
N ASP A 9 -7.90 25.33 2.46
CA ASP A 9 -7.36 25.74 3.74
C ASP A 9 -8.13 25.02 4.86
N PHE A 10 -7.39 24.27 5.67
CA PHE A 10 -7.94 23.54 6.82
C PHE A 10 -7.37 24.16 8.11
N PRO A 11 -8.23 24.72 8.97
CA PRO A 11 -7.77 25.38 10.19
C PRO A 11 -6.95 24.44 11.08
N ARG A 12 -5.76 24.88 11.48
CA ARG A 12 -4.91 24.15 12.42
C ARG A 12 -5.67 23.89 13.74
N PRO A 13 -5.86 22.62 14.14
CA PRO A 13 -6.51 22.30 15.42
C PRO A 13 -5.59 22.65 16.60
N THR A 14 -6.18 23.05 17.72
CA THR A 14 -5.46 23.16 19.00
C THR A 14 -6.03 22.19 20.02
N ARG A 15 -5.23 21.80 21.02
CA ARG A 15 -5.68 20.88 22.09
C ARG A 15 -6.93 21.41 22.79
N GLU A 16 -6.97 22.71 23.09
CA GLU A 16 -8.11 23.36 23.76
C GLU A 16 -9.38 23.30 22.90
N ARG A 17 -9.26 23.60 21.60
CA ARG A 17 -10.40 23.56 20.67
C ARG A 17 -10.91 22.14 20.47
N LEU A 18 -10.01 21.17 20.36
CA LEU A 18 -10.37 19.75 20.27
C LEU A 18 -11.08 19.28 21.54
N ALA A 19 -10.52 19.57 22.73
CA ALA A 19 -11.16 19.23 24.01
C ALA A 19 -12.56 19.83 24.15
N LEU A 20 -12.74 21.11 23.75
CA LEU A 20 -14.05 21.75 23.75
C LEU A 20 -15.05 21.04 22.84
N ARG A 21 -14.67 20.74 21.60
CA ARG A 21 -15.57 20.09 20.61
C ARG A 21 -15.92 18.66 21.04
N PHE A 22 -14.96 17.85 21.48
CA PHE A 22 -15.22 16.50 22.00
C PHE A 22 -16.06 16.55 23.29
N GLY A 23 -15.86 17.57 24.16
CA GLY A 23 -16.70 17.83 25.32
C GLY A 23 -18.17 18.12 24.94
N GLN A 24 -18.41 18.84 23.84
CA GLN A 24 -19.76 19.05 23.30
C GLN A 24 -20.42 17.73 22.86
N VAL A 25 -19.67 16.79 22.23
CA VAL A 25 -20.17 15.46 21.91
C VAL A 25 -20.61 14.73 23.18
N SER A 26 -19.78 14.76 24.24
CA SER A 26 -20.13 14.16 25.52
C SER A 26 -21.38 14.76 26.15
N THR A 27 -21.53 16.09 26.08
CA THR A 27 -22.73 16.79 26.57
C THR A 27 -24.00 16.36 25.80
N LEU A 28 -23.91 16.21 24.47
CA LEU A 28 -25.03 15.72 23.66
C LEU A 28 -25.41 14.29 24.04
N LEU A 29 -24.44 13.42 24.31
CA LEU A 29 -24.70 12.06 24.80
C LEU A 29 -25.34 12.07 26.21
N ASP A 30 -24.95 12.99 27.11
CA ASP A 30 -25.58 13.16 28.43
C ASP A 30 -27.05 13.61 28.32
N GLN A 31 -27.40 14.27 27.22
CA GLN A 31 -28.76 14.71 26.90
C GLN A 31 -29.56 13.72 26.07
N ASP A 32 -29.10 12.49 25.89
CA ASP A 32 -29.70 11.46 25.01
C ASP A 32 -29.87 11.88 23.52
N ARG A 33 -29.11 12.90 23.06
CA ARG A 33 -29.11 13.42 21.69
C ARG A 33 -28.10 12.65 20.83
N ARG A 34 -28.25 11.33 20.69
CA ARG A 34 -27.29 10.43 20.06
C ARG A 34 -27.00 10.79 18.59
N ALA A 35 -28.04 11.11 17.82
CA ALA A 35 -27.88 11.45 16.40
C ALA A 35 -27.04 12.73 16.22
N ASP A 36 -27.29 13.77 17.03
CA ASP A 36 -26.52 15.01 17.00
C ASP A 36 -25.08 14.79 17.48
N ALA A 37 -24.89 13.95 18.49
CA ALA A 37 -23.57 13.57 18.99
C ALA A 37 -22.74 12.85 17.92
N LEU A 38 -23.33 11.88 17.21
CA LEU A 38 -22.67 11.14 16.13
C LEU A 38 -22.32 12.07 14.95
N MET A 39 -23.23 12.96 14.57
CA MET A 39 -22.97 13.93 13.48
C MET A 39 -21.83 14.89 13.84
N LEU A 40 -21.82 15.42 15.08
CA LEU A 40 -20.73 16.28 15.55
C LEU A 40 -19.42 15.51 15.63
N PHE A 41 -19.43 14.29 16.13
CA PHE A 41 -18.26 13.42 16.23
C PHE A 41 -17.66 13.15 14.85
N ASP A 42 -18.45 12.78 13.86
CA ASP A 42 -18.00 12.59 12.47
C ASP A 42 -17.42 13.88 11.87
N THR A 43 -18.08 15.02 12.13
CA THR A 43 -17.60 16.33 11.65
C THR A 43 -16.23 16.69 12.24
N ILE A 44 -16.01 16.45 13.54
CA ILE A 44 -14.71 16.73 14.19
C ILE A 44 -13.61 15.87 13.56
N ARG A 45 -13.89 14.60 13.30
CA ARG A 45 -12.95 13.67 12.68
C ARG A 45 -12.64 14.05 11.25
N ARG A 46 -13.64 14.39 10.42
CA ARG A 46 -13.42 14.87 9.03
C ARG A 46 -12.55 16.13 8.99
N ASP A 47 -12.80 17.07 9.90
CA ASP A 47 -11.98 18.30 10.01
C ASP A 47 -10.53 17.96 10.36
N TYR A 48 -10.32 17.12 11.38
CA TYR A 48 -9.00 16.72 11.83
C TYR A 48 -8.24 15.92 10.75
N GLU A 49 -8.88 14.92 10.15
CA GLU A 49 -8.29 14.10 9.10
C GLU A 49 -7.92 14.92 7.87
N SER A 50 -8.76 15.89 7.46
CA SER A 50 -8.44 16.77 6.33
C SER A 50 -7.22 17.66 6.60
N TRP A 51 -7.11 18.21 7.82
CA TRP A 51 -5.94 18.99 8.21
C TRP A 51 -4.68 18.11 8.30
N SER A 52 -4.76 16.96 8.93
CA SER A 52 -3.65 16.03 9.06
C SER A 52 -3.16 15.55 7.69
N ALA A 53 -4.07 15.16 6.80
CA ALA A 53 -3.74 14.74 5.44
C ALA A 53 -3.05 15.87 4.65
N MET A 54 -3.48 17.13 4.80
CA MET A 54 -2.82 18.28 4.18
C MET A 54 -1.41 18.51 4.73
N THR A 55 -1.24 18.35 6.03
CA THR A 55 0.05 18.49 6.71
C THR A 55 1.04 17.43 6.23
N ASP A 56 0.62 16.18 6.18
CA ASP A 56 1.40 15.05 5.68
C ASP A 56 1.78 15.21 4.21
N LEU A 57 0.83 15.67 3.39
CA LEU A 57 1.05 15.93 1.97
C LEU A 57 2.08 17.04 1.76
N ARG A 58 1.94 18.18 2.44
CA ARG A 58 2.90 19.30 2.34
C ARG A 58 4.29 18.91 2.77
N PHE A 59 4.43 18.16 3.86
CA PHE A 59 5.72 17.61 4.27
C PHE A 59 6.29 16.66 3.20
N SER A 60 5.47 15.78 2.63
CA SER A 60 5.90 14.86 1.57
C SER A 60 6.31 15.59 0.28
N GLN A 61 5.64 16.70 -0.05
CA GLN A 61 5.97 17.54 -1.19
C GLN A 61 7.31 18.28 -1.06
N ASP A 62 7.69 18.63 0.18
CA ASP A 62 8.97 19.28 0.49
C ASP A 62 9.43 18.90 1.92
N THR A 63 10.24 17.86 2.01
CA THR A 63 10.83 17.37 3.27
C THR A 63 11.97 18.26 3.79
N THR A 64 12.45 19.22 2.97
CA THR A 64 13.52 20.13 3.36
C THR A 64 13.00 21.37 4.07
N SER A 65 11.71 21.68 3.94
CA SER A 65 11.05 22.79 4.59
C SER A 65 10.98 22.58 6.12
N ALA A 66 11.61 23.48 6.87
CA ALA A 66 11.56 23.47 8.34
C ALA A 66 10.12 23.69 8.85
N ALA A 67 9.34 24.55 8.18
CA ALA A 67 7.95 24.81 8.56
C ALA A 67 7.06 23.58 8.34
N ASN A 68 7.21 22.85 7.22
CA ASN A 68 6.46 21.63 6.99
C ASN A 68 6.80 20.53 8.01
N ARG A 69 8.07 20.46 8.41
CA ARG A 69 8.52 19.51 9.43
C ARG A 69 7.94 19.85 10.81
N GLU A 70 8.01 21.11 11.23
CA GLU A 70 7.43 21.56 12.50
C GLU A 70 5.91 21.28 12.55
N GLU A 71 5.19 21.53 11.47
CA GLU A 71 3.75 21.25 11.39
C GLU A 71 3.46 19.75 11.43
N ARG A 72 4.31 18.93 10.81
CA ARG A 72 4.22 17.47 10.87
C ARG A 72 4.48 16.95 12.29
N ASP A 73 5.55 17.42 12.95
CA ASP A 73 5.86 17.04 14.34
C ASP A 73 4.71 17.41 15.27
N TYR A 74 4.07 18.56 15.01
CA TYR A 74 2.87 18.97 15.75
C TYR A 74 1.69 18.02 15.52
N ALA A 75 1.42 17.62 14.27
CA ALA A 75 0.37 16.67 13.95
C ALA A 75 0.60 15.32 14.63
N ASP A 76 1.84 14.82 14.58
CA ASP A 76 2.24 13.57 15.25
C ASP A 76 1.99 13.64 16.77
N SER A 77 2.27 14.79 17.40
CA SER A 77 2.00 15.01 18.85
C SER A 77 0.52 15.11 19.20
N LEU A 78 -0.35 15.46 18.23
CA LEU A 78 -1.80 15.53 18.43
C LEU A 78 -2.48 14.18 18.25
N THR A 79 -1.93 13.30 17.46
CA THR A 79 -2.58 12.01 17.10
C THR A 79 -2.96 11.19 18.33
N PRO A 80 -2.09 10.91 19.32
CA PRO A 80 -2.47 10.18 20.52
C PRO A 80 -3.54 10.91 21.35
N TYR A 81 -3.49 12.24 21.38
CA TYR A 81 -4.45 13.07 22.10
C TYR A 81 -5.87 12.99 21.49
N VAL A 82 -5.99 13.07 20.17
CA VAL A 82 -7.27 12.91 19.44
C VAL A 82 -7.79 11.49 19.59
N THR A 83 -6.91 10.49 19.41
CA THR A 83 -7.26 9.07 19.56
C THR A 83 -7.85 8.78 20.95
N ALA A 84 -7.32 9.40 22.00
CA ALA A 84 -7.85 9.22 23.35
C ALA A 84 -9.31 9.68 23.47
N PHE A 85 -9.68 10.82 22.88
CA PHE A 85 -11.07 11.28 22.84
C PHE A 85 -11.96 10.36 21.99
N GLU A 86 -11.47 9.97 20.82
CA GLU A 86 -12.22 9.07 19.93
C GLU A 86 -12.54 7.74 20.61
N VAL A 87 -11.54 7.13 21.26
CA VAL A 87 -11.69 5.87 21.99
C VAL A 87 -12.68 6.04 23.15
N ALA A 88 -12.62 7.16 23.89
CA ALA A 88 -13.56 7.41 24.99
C ALA A 88 -15.00 7.54 24.49
N ILE A 89 -15.25 8.25 23.39
CA ILE A 89 -16.57 8.41 22.79
C ILE A 89 -17.06 7.08 22.19
N LYS A 90 -16.20 6.38 21.44
CA LYS A 90 -16.54 5.06 20.85
C LYS A 90 -16.93 4.07 21.95
N ARG A 91 -16.14 3.99 23.03
CA ARG A 91 -16.45 3.13 24.19
C ARG A 91 -17.79 3.47 24.80
N ARG A 92 -18.05 4.76 25.04
CA ARG A 92 -19.33 5.22 25.57
C ARG A 92 -20.53 4.84 24.70
N LEU A 93 -20.40 4.98 23.37
CA LEU A 93 -21.46 4.60 22.43
C LEU A 93 -21.63 3.08 22.30
N LEU A 94 -20.55 2.31 22.40
CA LEU A 94 -20.60 0.85 22.43
C LEU A 94 -21.24 0.29 23.71
N ASP A 95 -21.10 1.00 24.83
CA ASP A 95 -21.69 0.66 26.13
C ASP A 95 -23.09 1.31 26.35
N ASP A 96 -23.61 2.04 25.35
CA ASP A 96 -24.92 2.70 25.43
C ASP A 96 -26.04 1.66 25.64
N PRO A 97 -26.94 1.87 26.61
CA PRO A 97 -28.05 0.93 26.86
C PRO A 97 -29.02 0.81 25.67
N ASP A 98 -29.16 1.86 24.84
CA ASP A 98 -29.98 1.82 23.64
C ASP A 98 -29.13 1.47 22.40
N GLN A 99 -28.65 0.24 22.35
CA GLN A 99 -27.89 -0.29 21.23
C GLN A 99 -28.67 -0.29 19.90
N GLN A 100 -29.99 -0.28 19.95
CA GLN A 100 -30.83 -0.20 18.75
C GLN A 100 -30.75 1.19 18.11
N ALA A 101 -30.77 2.26 18.91
CA ALA A 101 -30.63 3.63 18.40
C ALA A 101 -29.22 3.88 17.85
N VAL A 102 -28.20 3.39 18.53
CA VAL A 102 -26.80 3.48 18.04
C VAL A 102 -26.63 2.67 16.75
N GLY A 103 -27.13 1.45 16.68
CA GLY A 103 -27.04 0.56 15.52
C GLY A 103 -27.86 1.03 14.31
N ALA A 104 -28.93 1.78 14.53
CA ALA A 104 -29.72 2.39 13.45
C ALA A 104 -28.96 3.56 12.75
N ALA A 105 -28.10 4.26 13.50
CA ALA A 105 -27.28 5.35 12.99
C ALA A 105 -25.95 4.88 12.39
N LEU A 106 -25.45 3.72 12.85
CA LEU A 106 -24.17 3.15 12.43
C LEU A 106 -24.39 1.72 11.90
N SER A 107 -23.62 1.33 10.88
CA SER A 107 -23.67 -0.04 10.38
C SER A 107 -23.12 -1.03 11.43
N PRO A 108 -23.54 -2.31 11.40
CA PRO A 108 -22.94 -3.34 12.27
C PRO A 108 -21.42 -3.43 12.09
N HIS A 109 -20.93 -3.22 10.87
CA HIS A 109 -19.50 -3.23 10.58
C HIS A 109 -18.78 -2.03 11.23
N THR A 110 -19.35 -0.83 11.21
CA THR A 110 -18.78 0.34 11.93
C THR A 110 -18.64 0.05 13.43
N LEU A 111 -19.63 -0.58 14.05
CA LEU A 111 -19.56 -0.98 15.46
C LEU A 111 -18.44 -2.00 15.71
N GLU A 112 -18.22 -2.93 14.78
CA GLU A 112 -17.13 -3.91 14.88
C GLU A 112 -15.76 -3.24 14.74
N LEU A 113 -15.62 -2.29 13.81
CA LEU A 113 -14.40 -1.48 13.69
C LEU A 113 -14.13 -0.70 14.98
N TRP A 114 -15.15 -0.10 15.60
CA TRP A 114 -15.00 0.63 16.85
C TRP A 114 -14.65 -0.29 18.03
N ARG A 115 -15.21 -1.51 18.11
CA ARG A 115 -14.76 -2.51 19.09
C ARG A 115 -13.29 -2.85 18.93
N THR A 116 -12.82 -2.90 17.68
CA THR A 116 -11.40 -3.11 17.38
C THR A 116 -10.57 -1.90 17.84
N ASP A 117 -10.97 -0.68 17.46
CA ASP A 117 -10.25 0.55 17.80
C ASP A 117 -10.06 0.73 19.31
N ILE A 118 -11.11 0.49 20.14
CA ILE A 118 -11.00 0.65 21.59
C ILE A 118 -10.10 -0.37 22.28
N THR A 119 -9.71 -1.44 21.60
CA THR A 119 -8.78 -2.46 22.13
C THR A 119 -7.34 -2.22 21.70
N THR A 120 -7.09 -1.34 20.74
CA THR A 120 -5.76 -1.09 20.18
C THR A 120 -5.08 0.15 20.73
N PHE A 121 -5.77 0.90 21.61
CA PHE A 121 -5.24 2.10 22.22
C PHE A 121 -5.61 2.21 23.71
N ASP A 122 -4.62 2.58 24.51
CA ASP A 122 -4.74 3.02 25.90
C ASP A 122 -3.65 4.07 26.16
N SER A 123 -3.88 5.02 27.04
CA SER A 123 -2.89 6.06 27.38
C SER A 123 -1.55 5.50 27.86
N ARG A 124 -1.54 4.28 28.40
CA ARG A 124 -0.31 3.59 28.82
C ARG A 124 0.69 3.32 27.70
N ILE A 125 0.24 3.30 26.44
CA ILE A 125 1.13 3.07 25.29
C ILE A 125 1.41 4.35 24.49
N ALA A 126 0.99 5.53 24.97
CA ALA A 126 1.17 6.79 24.23
C ALA A 126 2.63 7.07 23.89
N ASP A 127 3.52 6.99 24.89
CA ASP A 127 4.96 7.21 24.72
C ASP A 127 5.60 6.17 23.76
N ALA A 128 5.10 4.93 23.78
CA ALA A 128 5.57 3.88 22.89
C ALA A 128 5.13 4.11 21.43
N LEU A 129 3.94 4.69 21.22
CA LEU A 129 3.48 5.10 19.89
C LEU A 129 4.32 6.26 19.32
N GLU A 130 4.67 7.24 20.15
CA GLU A 130 5.57 8.34 19.77
C GLU A 130 6.96 7.80 19.41
N GLU A 131 7.49 6.86 20.20
CA GLU A 131 8.78 6.21 19.91
C GLU A 131 8.72 5.37 18.63
N GLU A 132 7.65 4.61 18.39
CA GLU A 132 7.44 3.86 17.12
C GLU A 132 7.44 4.81 15.92
N ALA A 133 6.73 5.94 16.01
CA ALA A 133 6.69 6.95 14.95
C ALA A 133 8.07 7.56 14.70
N ARG A 134 8.79 7.92 15.76
CA ARG A 134 10.13 8.48 15.69
C ARG A 134 11.14 7.53 15.04
N LEU A 135 11.15 6.26 15.42
CA LEU A 135 12.03 5.23 14.83
C LEU A 135 11.70 4.96 13.35
N SER A 136 10.42 4.97 13.01
CA SER A 136 9.95 4.84 11.62
C SER A 136 10.38 6.05 10.77
N GLY A 137 10.36 7.24 11.37
CA GLY A 137 10.87 8.47 10.77
C GLY A 137 12.39 8.44 10.54
N GLU A 138 13.16 7.92 11.49
CA GLU A 138 14.61 7.75 11.37
C GLU A 138 14.98 6.80 10.22
N TYR A 139 14.26 5.68 10.08
CA TYR A 139 14.44 4.79 8.93
C TYR A 139 14.18 5.53 7.61
N THR A 140 13.07 6.27 7.54
CA THR A 140 12.70 7.01 6.33
C THR A 140 13.76 8.05 5.96
N ALA A 141 14.26 8.80 6.95
CA ALA A 141 15.30 9.78 6.75
C ALA A 141 16.62 9.15 6.28
N LEU A 142 16.99 8.00 6.87
CA LEU A 142 18.19 7.26 6.48
C LEU A 142 18.10 6.79 5.01
N ILE A 143 16.99 6.20 4.61
CA ILE A 143 16.78 5.75 3.22
C ILE A 143 16.77 6.93 2.24
N ALA A 144 16.12 8.04 2.62
CA ALA A 144 16.07 9.25 1.79
C ALA A 144 17.46 9.94 1.63
N SER A 145 18.37 9.71 2.57
CA SER A 145 19.72 10.26 2.51
C SER A 145 20.64 9.60 1.47
N ALA A 146 20.19 8.53 0.80
CA ALA A 146 20.99 7.78 -0.16
C ALA A 146 21.47 8.67 -1.31
N ARG A 147 22.80 8.70 -1.50
CA ARG A 147 23.49 9.38 -2.61
C ARG A 147 24.41 8.36 -3.28
N LEU A 148 23.98 7.87 -4.41
CA LEU A 148 24.55 6.72 -5.10
C LEU A 148 25.21 7.18 -6.40
N SER A 149 26.48 6.85 -6.59
CA SER A 149 27.22 7.20 -7.82
C SER A 149 27.11 6.09 -8.85
N ILE A 150 26.50 6.40 -10.00
CA ILE A 150 26.37 5.45 -11.11
C ILE A 150 26.35 6.22 -12.44
N GLY A 151 27.06 5.72 -13.47
CA GLY A 151 27.08 6.34 -14.79
C GLY A 151 27.65 7.76 -14.80
N GLY A 152 28.39 8.17 -13.76
CA GLY A 152 28.90 9.55 -13.59
C GLY A 152 27.91 10.52 -12.94
N GLU A 153 26.75 10.03 -12.54
CA GLU A 153 25.70 10.81 -11.88
C GLU A 153 25.58 10.41 -10.41
N ILE A 154 24.99 11.30 -9.59
CA ILE A 154 24.60 11.00 -8.21
C ILE A 154 23.08 10.91 -8.18
N VAL A 155 22.57 9.75 -7.80
CA VAL A 155 21.13 9.47 -7.74
C VAL A 155 20.73 8.98 -6.35
N ASN A 156 19.45 9.05 -6.01
CA ASN A 156 18.87 8.37 -4.86
C ASN A 156 18.50 6.90 -5.21
N LEU A 157 17.98 6.14 -4.25
CA LEU A 157 17.59 4.74 -4.48
C LEU A 157 16.55 4.56 -5.60
N SER A 158 15.59 5.48 -5.72
CA SER A 158 14.59 5.46 -6.81
C SER A 158 15.22 5.76 -8.18
N GLY A 159 16.23 6.64 -8.21
CA GLY A 159 16.97 6.98 -9.41
C GLY A 159 17.85 5.85 -9.98
N LEU A 160 17.99 4.73 -9.23
CA LEU A 160 18.65 3.53 -9.77
C LEU A 160 17.76 2.72 -10.74
N ALA A 161 16.45 2.93 -10.76
CA ALA A 161 15.53 2.11 -11.55
C ALA A 161 15.87 2.07 -13.05
N PRO A 162 16.15 3.20 -13.74
CA PRO A 162 16.53 3.17 -15.16
C PRO A 162 17.81 2.35 -15.44
N TYR A 163 18.76 2.33 -14.50
CA TYR A 163 19.98 1.52 -14.60
C TYR A 163 19.71 0.04 -14.32
N ALA A 164 18.85 -0.26 -13.35
CA ALA A 164 18.45 -1.62 -13.02
C ALA A 164 17.64 -2.29 -14.14
N GLU A 165 16.96 -1.51 -15.00
CA GLU A 165 16.21 -1.99 -16.17
C GLU A 165 16.99 -1.89 -17.49
N SER A 166 18.27 -1.52 -17.45
CA SER A 166 19.11 -1.42 -18.64
C SER A 166 19.18 -2.75 -19.39
N THR A 167 19.17 -2.71 -20.72
CA THR A 167 19.46 -3.90 -21.55
C THR A 167 20.91 -4.36 -21.43
N ASP A 168 21.84 -3.47 -21.03
CA ASP A 168 23.22 -3.83 -20.71
C ASP A 168 23.29 -4.50 -19.31
N ARG A 169 23.69 -5.77 -19.30
CA ARG A 169 23.77 -6.58 -18.07
C ARG A 169 24.77 -6.05 -17.05
N ALA A 170 25.91 -5.49 -17.53
CA ALA A 170 26.94 -4.96 -16.65
C ALA A 170 26.43 -3.71 -15.90
N THR A 171 25.65 -2.88 -16.57
CA THR A 171 24.97 -1.73 -15.96
C THR A 171 23.98 -2.15 -14.88
N ARG A 172 23.19 -3.21 -15.11
CA ARG A 172 22.26 -3.75 -14.09
C ARG A 172 23.01 -4.28 -12.87
N GLU A 173 24.08 -5.07 -13.09
CA GLU A 173 24.93 -5.55 -12.01
C GLU A 173 25.52 -4.39 -11.20
N GLN A 174 26.04 -3.36 -11.87
CA GLN A 174 26.58 -2.18 -11.20
C GLN A 174 25.52 -1.47 -10.34
N ALA A 175 24.31 -1.29 -10.87
CA ALA A 175 23.20 -0.69 -10.12
C ALA A 175 22.86 -1.49 -8.85
N GLU A 176 22.84 -2.82 -8.94
CA GLU A 176 22.58 -3.70 -7.81
C GLU A 176 23.72 -3.65 -6.78
N ARG A 177 24.98 -3.65 -7.20
CA ARG A 177 26.15 -3.51 -6.31
C ARG A 177 26.13 -2.18 -5.56
N VAL A 178 25.89 -1.07 -6.24
CA VAL A 178 25.82 0.28 -5.64
C VAL A 178 24.67 0.36 -4.64
N ARG A 179 23.51 -0.24 -4.94
CA ARG A 179 22.38 -0.34 -4.01
C ARG A 179 22.78 -1.05 -2.73
N TRP A 180 23.36 -2.24 -2.85
CA TRP A 180 23.67 -3.06 -1.68
C TRP A 180 24.88 -2.59 -0.89
N GLU A 181 25.78 -1.81 -1.49
CA GLU A 181 26.83 -1.11 -0.77
C GLU A 181 26.26 -0.08 0.21
N PHE A 182 25.24 0.66 -0.20
CA PHE A 182 24.51 1.56 0.71
C PHE A 182 23.91 0.81 1.91
N PHE A 183 23.22 -0.30 1.66
CA PHE A 183 22.63 -1.09 2.74
C PHE A 183 23.69 -1.78 3.60
N ALA A 184 24.78 -2.23 3.04
CA ALA A 184 25.91 -2.81 3.79
C ALA A 184 26.53 -1.78 4.74
N THR A 185 26.73 -0.55 4.26
CA THR A 185 27.29 0.55 5.05
C THR A 185 26.38 0.94 6.21
N ASN A 186 25.07 0.95 6.00
CA ASN A 186 24.07 1.37 6.99
C ASN A 186 23.45 0.18 7.74
N GLY A 187 23.83 -1.05 7.45
CA GLY A 187 23.27 -2.27 8.01
C GLY A 187 23.21 -2.29 9.54
N PRO A 188 24.30 -1.97 10.26
CA PRO A 188 24.29 -1.94 11.74
C PRO A 188 23.28 -0.93 12.31
N GLN A 189 23.11 0.23 11.66
CA GLN A 189 22.11 1.22 12.10
C GLN A 189 20.69 0.74 11.81
N LEU A 190 20.45 0.13 10.65
CA LEU A 190 19.16 -0.47 10.28
C LEU A 190 18.78 -1.60 11.23
N ASP A 191 19.74 -2.46 11.61
CA ASP A 191 19.53 -3.52 12.60
C ASP A 191 19.13 -2.94 13.95
N THR A 192 19.81 -1.89 14.41
CA THR A 192 19.52 -1.23 15.70
C THR A 192 18.14 -0.60 15.69
N LEU A 193 17.77 0.11 14.61
CA LEU A 193 16.43 0.70 14.46
C LEU A 193 15.34 -0.38 14.50
N PHE A 194 15.54 -1.46 13.77
CA PHE A 194 14.56 -2.54 13.72
C PHE A 194 14.43 -3.27 15.05
N ASP A 195 15.54 -3.50 15.74
CA ASP A 195 15.54 -4.13 17.06
C ASP A 195 14.70 -3.33 18.05
N ARG A 196 14.91 -2.02 18.11
CA ARG A 196 14.10 -1.12 18.95
C ARG A 196 12.63 -1.16 18.57
N LEU A 197 12.30 -1.13 17.27
CA LEU A 197 10.92 -1.21 16.78
C LEU A 197 10.24 -2.52 17.21
N VAL A 198 10.93 -3.66 17.12
CA VAL A 198 10.39 -4.96 17.54
C VAL A 198 10.06 -4.96 19.02
N HIS A 199 10.97 -4.45 19.87
CA HIS A 199 10.76 -4.41 21.33
C HIS A 199 9.65 -3.43 21.73
N VAL A 200 9.64 -2.20 21.20
CA VAL A 200 8.58 -1.21 21.47
C VAL A 200 7.19 -1.79 21.11
N ARG A 201 7.10 -2.50 19.98
CA ARG A 201 5.86 -3.13 19.52
C ARG A 201 5.44 -4.31 20.41
N ALA A 202 6.39 -5.12 20.86
CA ALA A 202 6.12 -6.20 21.79
C ALA A 202 5.65 -5.66 23.16
N ASP A 203 6.27 -4.59 23.64
CA ASP A 203 5.89 -3.92 24.89
C ASP A 203 4.49 -3.32 24.80
N MET A 204 4.14 -2.68 23.68
CA MET A 204 2.77 -2.19 23.45
C MET A 204 1.74 -3.32 23.50
N ALA A 205 2.03 -4.46 22.85
CA ALA A 205 1.14 -5.61 22.88
C ALA A 205 0.92 -6.12 24.30
N THR A 206 2.00 -6.29 25.06
CA THR A 206 1.96 -6.71 26.46
C THR A 206 1.16 -5.73 27.33
N ALA A 207 1.41 -4.41 27.18
CA ALA A 207 0.72 -3.37 27.94
C ALA A 207 -0.79 -3.34 27.68
N LEU A 208 -1.22 -3.75 26.47
CA LEU A 208 -2.63 -3.87 26.09
C LEU A 208 -3.24 -5.26 26.37
N GLY A 209 -2.45 -6.21 26.89
CA GLY A 209 -2.93 -7.56 27.25
C GLY A 209 -3.01 -8.54 26.09
N TYR A 210 -2.28 -8.29 25.00
CA TYR A 210 -2.14 -9.24 23.89
C TYR A 210 -0.97 -10.20 24.14
N ASP A 211 -1.14 -11.46 23.73
CA ASP A 211 -0.09 -12.49 23.88
C ASP A 211 1.15 -12.23 22.98
N ALA A 212 0.96 -11.59 21.83
CA ALA A 212 2.01 -11.22 20.90
C ALA A 212 1.63 -9.99 20.07
N TYR A 213 2.65 -9.30 19.56
CA TYR A 213 2.40 -8.12 18.69
C TYR A 213 1.59 -8.46 17.44
N THR A 214 1.71 -9.65 16.87
CA THR A 214 0.91 -10.08 15.72
C THR A 214 -0.59 -9.90 15.96
N ALA A 215 -1.09 -10.27 17.16
CA ALA A 215 -2.51 -10.11 17.50
C ALA A 215 -2.92 -8.63 17.57
N LEU A 216 -2.10 -7.78 18.20
CA LEU A 216 -2.32 -6.33 18.22
C LEU A 216 -2.26 -5.74 16.81
N ALA A 217 -1.26 -6.12 16.00
CA ALA A 217 -1.10 -5.60 14.64
C ALA A 217 -2.30 -5.91 13.74
N TYR A 218 -2.83 -7.12 13.80
CA TYR A 218 -4.04 -7.49 13.05
C TYR A 218 -5.24 -6.64 13.45
N ARG A 219 -5.39 -6.32 14.75
CA ARG A 219 -6.42 -5.40 15.22
C ARG A 219 -6.16 -3.96 14.79
N ARG A 220 -4.92 -3.48 14.86
CA ARG A 220 -4.54 -2.15 14.35
C ARG A 220 -4.80 -2.00 12.84
N MET A 221 -4.69 -3.09 12.08
CA MET A 221 -5.05 -3.15 10.66
C MET A 221 -6.56 -3.33 10.43
N ARG A 222 -7.38 -3.35 11.50
CA ARG A 222 -8.84 -3.54 11.46
C ARG A 222 -9.27 -4.82 10.73
N ARG A 223 -8.47 -5.88 10.80
CA ARG A 223 -8.80 -7.21 10.28
C ARG A 223 -9.76 -7.89 11.24
N VAL A 224 -11.05 -7.93 10.89
CA VAL A 224 -12.14 -8.41 11.78
C VAL A 224 -12.71 -9.76 11.35
N ASP A 225 -12.46 -10.19 10.13
CA ASP A 225 -13.09 -11.36 9.51
C ASP A 225 -12.11 -12.45 9.05
N TYR A 226 -10.82 -12.24 9.26
CA TYR A 226 -9.77 -13.25 9.04
C TYR A 226 -8.59 -13.04 10.01
N GLY A 227 -7.74 -14.05 10.11
CA GLY A 227 -6.61 -14.04 11.05
C GLY A 227 -5.31 -14.62 10.48
N PRO A 228 -4.27 -14.74 11.33
CA PRO A 228 -2.94 -15.24 10.91
C PRO A 228 -2.96 -16.62 10.26
N GLN A 229 -3.91 -17.48 10.65
CA GLN A 229 -4.04 -18.83 10.08
C GLN A 229 -4.61 -18.81 8.64
N ASP A 230 -5.51 -17.87 8.34
CA ASP A 230 -6.03 -17.66 6.99
C ASP A 230 -4.91 -17.20 6.06
N VAL A 231 -4.11 -16.23 6.52
CA VAL A 231 -2.93 -15.74 5.80
C VAL A 231 -1.88 -16.84 5.63
N ALA A 232 -1.69 -17.72 6.63
CA ALA A 232 -0.79 -18.86 6.49
C ALA A 232 -1.23 -19.83 5.38
N ARG A 233 -2.55 -20.08 5.23
CA ARG A 233 -3.08 -20.85 4.09
C ARG A 233 -2.84 -20.15 2.76
N PHE A 234 -3.06 -18.86 2.68
CA PHE A 234 -2.78 -18.10 1.47
C PHE A 234 -1.30 -18.14 1.08
N ARG A 235 -0.38 -18.03 2.04
CA ARG A 235 1.06 -18.20 1.76
C ARG A 235 1.38 -19.58 1.16
N GLU A 236 0.67 -20.62 1.59
CA GLU A 236 0.85 -21.97 1.04
C GLU A 236 0.26 -22.09 -0.37
N GLU A 237 -0.88 -21.46 -0.67
CA GLU A 237 -1.43 -21.34 -2.03
C GLU A 237 -0.43 -20.68 -2.99
N VAL A 238 0.18 -19.55 -2.58
CA VAL A 238 1.22 -18.88 -3.38
C VAL A 238 2.42 -19.79 -3.62
N ARG A 239 2.90 -20.47 -2.57
CA ARG A 239 4.04 -21.39 -2.67
C ARG A 239 3.75 -22.54 -3.63
N THR A 240 2.56 -23.09 -3.58
CA THR A 240 2.17 -24.29 -4.35
C THR A 240 1.87 -23.96 -5.81
N HIS A 241 1.18 -22.88 -6.08
CA HIS A 241 0.66 -22.57 -7.41
C HIS A 241 1.47 -21.50 -8.14
N VAL A 242 1.89 -20.42 -7.46
CA VAL A 242 2.54 -19.27 -8.12
C VAL A 242 4.04 -19.44 -8.26
N VAL A 243 4.72 -19.92 -7.22
CA VAL A 243 6.19 -20.11 -7.22
C VAL A 243 6.65 -20.95 -8.43
N PRO A 244 6.04 -22.12 -8.75
CA PRO A 244 6.45 -22.90 -9.92
C PRO A 244 6.24 -22.17 -11.25
N LEU A 245 5.17 -21.38 -11.40
CA LEU A 245 4.94 -20.60 -12.62
C LEU A 245 6.02 -19.52 -12.79
N VAL A 246 6.34 -18.78 -11.70
CA VAL A 246 7.39 -17.74 -11.73
C VAL A 246 8.74 -18.34 -12.07
N GLN A 247 9.09 -19.50 -11.51
CA GLN A 247 10.33 -20.21 -11.87
C GLN A 247 10.40 -20.52 -13.39
N ARG A 248 9.30 -20.97 -13.99
CA ARG A 248 9.24 -21.22 -15.43
C ARG A 248 9.33 -19.95 -16.28
N ILE A 249 8.70 -18.86 -15.84
CA ILE A 249 8.83 -17.55 -16.48
C ILE A 249 10.29 -17.13 -16.53
N LEU A 250 10.97 -17.21 -15.39
CA LEU A 250 12.36 -16.79 -15.24
C LEU A 250 13.31 -17.70 -16.03
N GLU A 251 13.08 -19.01 -16.00
CA GLU A 251 13.86 -19.98 -16.77
C GLU A 251 13.71 -19.75 -18.28
N ARG A 252 12.50 -19.52 -18.77
CA ARG A 252 12.28 -19.14 -20.18
C ARG A 252 13.03 -17.86 -20.54
N ARG A 253 12.99 -16.85 -19.67
CA ARG A 253 13.73 -15.60 -19.87
C ARG A 253 15.23 -15.84 -19.90
N ARG A 254 15.78 -16.60 -18.94
CA ARG A 254 17.18 -17.00 -18.90
C ARG A 254 17.62 -17.66 -20.22
N ALA A 255 16.82 -18.64 -20.70
CA ALA A 255 17.09 -19.34 -21.93
C ALA A 255 17.01 -18.42 -23.18
N THR A 256 15.99 -17.55 -23.25
CA THR A 256 15.84 -16.58 -24.34
C THR A 256 17.02 -15.60 -24.43
N MET A 257 17.54 -15.17 -23.26
CA MET A 257 18.66 -14.26 -23.20
C MET A 257 20.03 -14.96 -23.34
N GLY A 258 20.06 -16.30 -23.39
CA GLY A 258 21.28 -17.07 -23.47
C GLY A 258 22.18 -16.93 -22.22
N TRP A 259 21.60 -16.61 -21.07
CA TRP A 259 22.35 -16.48 -19.82
C TRP A 259 22.66 -17.85 -19.21
N GLU A 260 23.89 -18.04 -18.75
CA GLU A 260 24.28 -19.25 -18.02
C GLU A 260 23.53 -19.33 -16.69
N CYS A 261 23.50 -18.23 -15.93
CA CYS A 261 22.80 -18.07 -14.67
C CYS A 261 21.91 -16.83 -14.71
N LEU A 262 20.82 -16.87 -13.94
CA LEU A 262 19.98 -15.70 -13.66
C LEU A 262 20.35 -15.17 -12.28
N TYR A 263 20.67 -13.89 -12.19
CA TYR A 263 21.00 -13.23 -10.94
C TYR A 263 19.91 -12.21 -10.54
N SER A 264 19.95 -11.73 -9.30
CA SER A 264 18.98 -10.74 -8.78
C SER A 264 18.90 -9.48 -9.63
N TRP A 265 20.01 -9.03 -10.20
CA TRP A 265 20.03 -7.86 -11.11
C TRP A 265 19.41 -8.13 -12.48
N ASP A 266 19.08 -9.35 -12.82
CA ASP A 266 18.37 -9.68 -14.05
C ASP A 266 16.85 -9.65 -13.87
N GLU A 267 16.35 -9.67 -12.63
CA GLU A 267 14.92 -9.68 -12.32
C GLU A 267 14.18 -8.43 -12.83
N PRO A 268 14.72 -7.18 -12.70
CA PRO A 268 14.03 -5.97 -13.15
C PRO A 268 13.85 -5.86 -14.67
N LEU A 269 14.72 -6.47 -15.47
CA LEU A 269 14.56 -6.52 -16.92
C LEU A 269 13.62 -7.67 -17.29
N ILE A 270 12.31 -7.40 -17.31
CA ILE A 270 11.29 -8.40 -17.57
C ILE A 270 11.20 -8.75 -19.06
N ASP A 271 11.24 -7.72 -19.93
CA ASP A 271 11.19 -7.91 -21.37
C ASP A 271 12.61 -7.98 -21.95
N PRO A 272 12.97 -9.08 -22.65
CA PRO A 272 14.30 -9.23 -23.26
C PRO A 272 14.71 -8.12 -24.24
N MET A 273 13.73 -7.46 -24.87
CA MET A 273 13.97 -6.34 -25.80
C MET A 273 14.09 -4.98 -25.10
N GLY A 274 14.04 -4.94 -23.79
CA GLY A 274 13.92 -3.75 -22.96
C GLY A 274 12.49 -3.52 -22.51
N ASN A 275 12.31 -3.16 -21.24
CA ASN A 275 10.98 -2.87 -20.70
C ASN A 275 10.32 -1.72 -21.48
N PRO A 276 9.07 -1.86 -21.95
CA PRO A 276 8.32 -0.77 -22.59
C PRO A 276 8.29 0.46 -21.68
N ARG A 277 8.42 1.64 -22.29
CA ARG A 277 8.34 2.90 -21.56
C ARG A 277 7.12 3.69 -21.99
N HIS A 278 6.63 4.57 -21.12
CA HIS A 278 5.56 5.47 -21.52
C HIS A 278 6.00 6.44 -22.61
N ILE A 279 5.05 6.83 -23.48
CA ILE A 279 5.31 7.80 -24.54
C ILE A 279 5.43 9.22 -23.96
N GLY A 280 6.47 9.93 -24.39
CA GLY A 280 6.69 11.33 -24.01
C GLY A 280 7.00 11.52 -22.53
N GLY A 281 6.97 12.77 -22.09
CA GLY A 281 7.16 13.13 -20.68
C GLY A 281 5.84 13.15 -19.90
N HIS A 282 5.94 13.56 -18.63
CA HIS A 282 4.82 13.71 -17.69
C HIS A 282 3.54 14.29 -18.30
N ASP A 283 3.64 15.43 -18.99
CA ASP A 283 2.46 16.11 -19.55
C ASP A 283 1.75 15.32 -20.65
N VAL A 284 2.51 14.50 -21.40
CA VAL A 284 1.93 13.60 -22.41
C VAL A 284 1.15 12.50 -21.72
N LEU A 285 1.75 11.86 -20.71
CA LEU A 285 1.12 10.81 -19.93
C LEU A 285 -0.20 11.29 -19.29
N VAL A 286 -0.17 12.46 -18.64
CA VAL A 286 -1.36 13.08 -18.02
C VAL A 286 -2.48 13.37 -19.05
N ARG A 287 -2.12 13.85 -20.25
CA ARG A 287 -3.12 14.07 -21.33
C ARG A 287 -3.68 12.77 -21.87
N GLN A 288 -2.84 11.77 -22.12
CA GLN A 288 -3.28 10.47 -22.63
C GLN A 288 -4.15 9.71 -21.62
N ALA A 289 -3.85 9.85 -20.33
CA ALA A 289 -4.70 9.34 -19.26
C ALA A 289 -6.13 9.89 -19.31
N GLN A 290 -6.31 11.18 -19.67
CA GLN A 290 -7.66 11.72 -19.87
C GLN A 290 -8.40 10.98 -20.99
N VAL A 291 -7.73 10.76 -22.12
CA VAL A 291 -8.33 10.02 -23.26
C VAL A 291 -8.66 8.58 -22.85
N MET A 292 -7.77 7.95 -22.09
CA MET A 292 -7.96 6.59 -21.56
C MET A 292 -9.21 6.50 -20.69
N PHE A 293 -9.32 7.35 -19.67
CA PHE A 293 -10.46 7.32 -18.75
C PHE A 293 -11.77 7.77 -19.41
N ASP A 294 -11.73 8.69 -20.38
CA ASP A 294 -12.90 9.04 -21.19
C ASP A 294 -13.38 7.82 -22.03
N ARG A 295 -12.47 7.01 -22.58
CA ARG A 295 -12.79 5.77 -23.34
C ARG A 295 -13.30 4.64 -22.44
N MET A 296 -12.84 4.55 -21.19
CA MET A 296 -13.33 3.56 -20.22
C MET A 296 -14.80 3.81 -19.86
N GLY A 297 -15.28 5.03 -20.04
CA GLY A 297 -16.69 5.39 -19.84
C GLY A 297 -17.08 5.64 -18.37
N GLY A 298 -18.38 5.73 -18.13
CA GLY A 298 -18.91 6.06 -16.82
C GLY A 298 -18.48 7.45 -16.36
N ASP A 299 -18.16 7.56 -15.07
CA ASP A 299 -17.73 8.81 -14.44
C ASP A 299 -16.19 8.90 -14.21
N LEU A 300 -15.41 7.90 -14.67
CA LEU A 300 -13.94 7.91 -14.57
C LEU A 300 -13.30 9.11 -15.29
N GLY A 301 -13.70 9.37 -16.53
CA GLY A 301 -13.19 10.52 -17.30
C GLY A 301 -13.54 11.87 -16.69
N PRO A 302 -14.81 12.14 -16.34
CA PRO A 302 -15.22 13.34 -15.61
C PRO A 302 -14.49 13.51 -14.27
N PHE A 303 -14.33 12.45 -13.49
CA PHE A 303 -13.60 12.46 -12.22
C PHE A 303 -12.11 12.81 -12.42
N TYR A 304 -11.44 12.14 -13.35
CA TYR A 304 -10.03 12.44 -13.62
C TYR A 304 -9.83 13.89 -14.11
N ARG A 305 -10.74 14.40 -14.93
CA ARG A 305 -10.72 15.82 -15.35
C ARG A 305 -10.81 16.75 -14.16
N GLN A 306 -11.69 16.46 -13.20
CA GLN A 306 -11.80 17.23 -11.96
C GLN A 306 -10.50 17.21 -11.15
N MET A 307 -9.86 16.04 -11.01
CA MET A 307 -8.57 15.89 -10.33
C MET A 307 -7.49 16.75 -11.03
N ARG A 308 -7.36 16.62 -12.33
CA ARG A 308 -6.34 17.29 -13.14
C ARG A 308 -6.52 18.81 -13.14
N GLU A 309 -7.71 19.30 -13.46
CA GLU A 309 -8.01 20.73 -13.57
C GLU A 309 -8.07 21.41 -12.20
N GLY A 310 -8.41 20.65 -11.15
CA GLY A 310 -8.37 21.09 -9.78
C GLY A 310 -6.98 21.11 -9.15
N GLY A 311 -5.96 20.53 -9.80
CA GLY A 311 -4.58 20.48 -9.28
C GLY A 311 -4.40 19.45 -8.16
N PHE A 312 -5.17 18.37 -8.15
CA PHE A 312 -5.09 17.28 -7.16
C PHE A 312 -4.09 16.17 -7.53
N LEU A 313 -3.06 16.52 -8.30
CA LEU A 313 -2.01 15.62 -8.78
C LEU A 313 -0.63 16.25 -8.58
N ASP A 314 0.27 15.57 -7.90
CA ASP A 314 1.70 15.91 -7.83
C ASP A 314 2.53 14.67 -8.17
N LEU A 315 2.82 14.50 -9.47
CA LEU A 315 3.35 13.25 -10.02
C LEU A 315 4.86 13.30 -10.31
N GLN A 316 5.44 14.50 -10.49
CA GLN A 316 6.85 14.63 -10.90
C GLN A 316 7.80 14.49 -9.71
N ASN A 317 8.86 13.71 -9.92
CA ASN A 317 9.97 13.65 -8.98
C ASN A 317 10.76 14.97 -8.98
N ARG A 318 11.27 15.36 -7.81
CA ARG A 318 12.13 16.53 -7.61
C ARG A 318 12.95 16.38 -6.33
N GLU A 319 14.01 17.16 -6.21
CA GLU A 319 14.81 17.24 -4.99
C GLU A 319 13.94 17.71 -3.80
N GLY A 320 14.17 17.13 -2.63
CA GLY A 320 13.43 17.43 -1.43
C GLY A 320 12.05 16.79 -1.31
N LYS A 321 11.55 16.12 -2.36
CA LYS A 321 10.28 15.39 -2.33
C LYS A 321 10.46 14.03 -1.69
N ALA A 322 9.51 13.60 -0.85
CA ALA A 322 9.51 12.25 -0.27
C ALA A 322 9.42 11.18 -1.36
N GLY A 323 10.05 10.04 -1.15
CA GLY A 323 9.98 8.91 -2.09
C GLY A 323 8.64 8.15 -2.00
N GLY A 324 8.33 7.38 -3.05
CA GLY A 324 7.11 6.56 -3.15
C GLY A 324 5.96 7.25 -3.87
N GLY A 325 4.81 6.59 -3.87
CA GLY A 325 3.51 7.09 -4.32
C GLY A 325 2.46 6.80 -3.27
N PHE A 326 1.43 7.62 -3.19
CA PHE A 326 0.25 7.39 -2.35
C PHE A 326 -0.93 8.24 -2.80
N CYS A 327 -2.11 7.77 -2.48
CA CYS A 327 -3.33 8.57 -2.52
C CYS A 327 -3.74 8.96 -1.10
N THR A 328 -4.03 10.25 -0.89
CA THR A 328 -4.66 10.75 0.33
C THR A 328 -6.00 11.39 0.00
N SER A 329 -6.79 11.75 1.00
CA SER A 329 -8.07 12.42 0.79
C SER A 329 -8.35 13.48 1.83
N PHE A 330 -9.23 14.41 1.46
CA PHE A 330 -9.72 15.47 2.33
C PHE A 330 -11.21 15.25 2.59
N PRO A 331 -11.59 14.50 3.65
CA PRO A 331 -12.98 14.13 3.91
C PRO A 331 -13.96 15.31 4.00
N THR A 332 -13.50 16.47 4.44
CA THR A 332 -14.32 17.70 4.54
C THR A 332 -14.83 18.17 3.16
N VAL A 333 -14.04 17.98 2.10
CA VAL A 333 -14.38 18.41 0.73
C VAL A 333 -14.65 17.23 -0.22
N GLY A 334 -14.46 15.99 0.26
CA GLY A 334 -14.73 14.76 -0.50
C GLY A 334 -13.86 14.62 -1.75
N MET A 335 -12.60 15.10 -1.69
CA MET A 335 -11.64 15.01 -2.80
C MET A 335 -10.37 14.28 -2.38
N PRO A 336 -9.92 13.31 -3.19
CA PRO A 336 -8.60 12.69 -3.05
C PRO A 336 -7.51 13.53 -3.71
N PHE A 337 -6.24 13.21 -3.37
CA PHE A 337 -5.03 13.77 -3.97
C PHE A 337 -4.03 12.66 -4.25
N ILE A 338 -3.41 12.68 -5.43
CA ILE A 338 -2.39 11.70 -5.84
C ILE A 338 -1.01 12.34 -5.79
N PHE A 339 -0.13 11.71 -5.02
CA PHE A 339 1.29 12.01 -4.92
C PHE A 339 2.09 10.86 -5.54
N ALA A 340 3.08 11.16 -6.39
CA ALA A 340 3.96 10.16 -6.99
C ALA A 340 5.34 10.75 -7.34
N ASN A 341 6.25 9.90 -7.79
CA ASN A 341 7.62 10.27 -8.16
C ASN A 341 7.99 9.64 -9.51
N PHE A 342 7.40 10.15 -10.58
CA PHE A 342 7.65 9.66 -11.94
C PHE A 342 9.12 9.77 -12.33
N ASN A 343 9.67 8.70 -12.88
CA ASN A 343 11.08 8.53 -13.20
C ASN A 343 11.36 8.14 -14.66
N GLY A 344 10.33 8.08 -15.51
CA GLY A 344 10.46 7.79 -16.94
C GLY A 344 10.46 6.29 -17.29
N THR A 345 10.17 5.42 -16.32
CA THR A 345 9.99 3.98 -16.57
C THR A 345 8.51 3.61 -16.75
N GLN A 346 8.22 2.36 -17.17
CA GLN A 346 6.85 1.85 -17.20
C GLN A 346 6.17 1.86 -15.84
N HIS A 347 6.96 1.88 -14.76
CA HIS A 347 6.44 1.95 -13.39
C HIS A 347 5.59 3.20 -13.16
N ASP A 348 5.85 4.29 -13.87
CA ASP A 348 5.03 5.51 -13.80
C ASP A 348 3.58 5.25 -14.21
N ILE A 349 3.33 4.40 -15.24
CA ILE A 349 1.98 4.00 -15.65
C ILE A 349 1.32 3.16 -14.56
N ASN A 350 2.05 2.18 -14.00
CA ASN A 350 1.52 1.29 -12.98
C ASN A 350 1.15 2.09 -11.72
N VAL A 351 2.07 2.91 -11.19
CA VAL A 351 1.80 3.78 -10.03
C VAL A 351 0.64 4.71 -10.29
N PHE A 352 0.60 5.34 -11.47
CA PHE A 352 -0.47 6.28 -11.80
C PHE A 352 -1.85 5.59 -11.82
N THR A 353 -1.99 4.44 -12.48
CA THR A 353 -3.26 3.71 -12.54
C THR A 353 -3.64 3.10 -11.20
N HIS A 354 -2.65 2.70 -10.40
CA HIS A 354 -2.82 2.25 -9.03
C HIS A 354 -3.41 3.36 -8.13
N GLU A 355 -2.75 4.52 -8.07
CA GLU A 355 -3.20 5.64 -7.23
C GLU A 355 -4.55 6.21 -7.71
N MET A 356 -4.81 6.16 -9.03
CA MET A 356 -6.13 6.49 -9.57
C MET A 356 -7.22 5.54 -9.09
N GLY A 357 -6.91 4.26 -8.87
CA GLY A 357 -7.85 3.29 -8.30
C GLY A 357 -8.26 3.66 -6.88
N HIS A 358 -7.29 4.01 -6.03
CA HIS A 358 -7.55 4.54 -4.69
C HIS A 358 -8.36 5.84 -4.73
N ALA A 359 -7.95 6.78 -5.58
CA ALA A 359 -8.63 8.06 -5.70
C ALA A 359 -10.08 7.92 -6.16
N TYR A 360 -10.31 7.07 -7.16
CA TYR A 360 -11.65 6.80 -7.67
C TYR A 360 -12.54 6.10 -6.63
N GLN A 361 -12.00 5.11 -5.91
CA GLN A 361 -12.70 4.44 -4.82
C GLN A 361 -13.12 5.45 -3.74
N ASN A 362 -12.20 6.27 -3.24
CA ASN A 362 -12.48 7.25 -2.20
C ASN A 362 -13.51 8.30 -2.66
N TRP A 363 -13.41 8.75 -3.92
CA TRP A 363 -14.39 9.65 -4.49
C TRP A 363 -15.79 9.02 -4.62
N LYS A 364 -15.88 7.74 -4.97
CA LYS A 364 -17.16 7.00 -5.08
C LYS A 364 -17.82 6.83 -3.71
N SER A 365 -17.06 6.58 -2.68
CA SER A 365 -17.54 6.35 -1.30
C SER A 365 -17.74 7.63 -0.48
N ARG A 366 -17.37 8.82 -0.98
CA ARG A 366 -17.39 10.10 -0.24
C ARG A 366 -18.72 10.47 0.39
N GLY A 367 -19.83 9.91 -0.11
CA GLY A 367 -21.19 10.12 0.40
C GLY A 367 -21.61 9.19 1.53
N LEU A 368 -20.76 8.27 1.96
CA LEU A 368 -21.05 7.37 3.06
C LEU A 368 -21.15 8.14 4.39
N PRO A 369 -22.01 7.66 5.32
CA PRO A 369 -22.46 8.45 6.47
C PRO A 369 -21.39 8.68 7.54
N ALA A 370 -20.38 7.82 7.63
CA ALA A 370 -19.32 7.91 8.62
C ALA A 370 -17.95 7.97 7.95
N VAL A 371 -17.02 8.74 8.50
CA VAL A 371 -15.66 8.85 8.02
C VAL A 371 -14.93 7.50 8.01
N ASP A 372 -15.25 6.61 8.94
CA ASP A 372 -14.74 5.22 9.00
C ASP A 372 -15.01 4.41 7.73
N LEU A 373 -16.01 4.79 6.94
CA LEU A 373 -16.47 4.05 5.77
C LEU A 373 -15.94 4.59 4.45
N LEU A 374 -15.27 5.75 4.45
CA LEU A 374 -14.77 6.39 3.22
C LEU A 374 -13.62 5.57 2.59
N TRP A 375 -12.83 4.95 3.44
CA TRP A 375 -11.80 3.99 3.04
C TRP A 375 -12.18 2.60 3.55
N PRO A 376 -12.10 1.57 2.72
CA PRO A 376 -12.14 0.19 3.22
C PRO A 376 -10.85 -0.12 4.00
N THR A 377 -10.77 -1.29 4.61
CA THR A 377 -9.50 -1.79 5.15
C THR A 377 -8.44 -1.87 4.06
N MET A 378 -7.16 -1.77 4.44
CA MET A 378 -6.06 -1.62 3.48
C MET A 378 -6.03 -2.75 2.44
N ASP A 379 -6.29 -3.99 2.86
CA ASP A 379 -6.43 -5.17 1.99
C ASP A 379 -7.51 -4.98 0.90
N ALA A 380 -8.66 -4.42 1.27
CA ALA A 380 -9.73 -4.13 0.31
C ALA A 380 -9.46 -2.86 -0.52
N ALA A 381 -8.80 -1.85 0.06
CA ALA A 381 -8.38 -0.66 -0.68
C ALA A 381 -7.44 -1.02 -1.85
N GLU A 382 -6.52 -1.96 -1.61
CA GLU A 382 -5.59 -2.44 -2.63
C GLU A 382 -6.27 -3.26 -3.75
N ILE A 383 -7.45 -3.84 -3.51
CA ILE A 383 -8.23 -4.42 -4.62
C ILE A 383 -8.61 -3.34 -5.63
N ASN A 384 -9.04 -2.18 -5.14
CA ASN A 384 -9.48 -1.08 -6.00
C ASN A 384 -8.32 -0.49 -6.81
N SER A 385 -7.14 -0.32 -6.21
CA SER A 385 -5.96 0.18 -6.90
C SER A 385 -5.45 -0.81 -7.95
N MET A 386 -5.18 -2.04 -7.56
CA MET A 386 -4.60 -3.07 -8.44
C MET A 386 -5.57 -3.54 -9.53
N ALA A 387 -6.88 -3.59 -9.26
CA ALA A 387 -7.85 -3.94 -10.30
C ALA A 387 -7.90 -2.88 -11.41
N LEU A 388 -7.79 -1.58 -11.08
CA LEU A 388 -7.80 -0.54 -12.10
C LEU A 388 -6.58 -0.63 -13.01
N GLU A 389 -5.41 -1.04 -12.52
CA GLU A 389 -4.23 -1.29 -13.33
C GLU A 389 -4.56 -2.25 -14.50
N PHE A 390 -5.24 -3.38 -14.20
CA PHE A 390 -5.63 -4.35 -15.22
C PHE A 390 -6.80 -3.88 -16.10
N LEU A 391 -7.77 -3.18 -15.53
CA LEU A 391 -8.93 -2.67 -16.27
C LEU A 391 -8.56 -1.59 -17.30
N THR A 392 -7.40 -0.94 -17.16
CA THR A 392 -6.87 0.01 -18.14
C THR A 392 -6.17 -0.67 -19.34
N TRP A 393 -5.89 -1.97 -19.29
CA TRP A 393 -5.12 -2.70 -20.31
C TRP A 393 -5.63 -2.56 -21.75
N PRO A 394 -6.94 -2.52 -22.04
CA PRO A 394 -7.42 -2.29 -23.40
C PRO A 394 -6.95 -0.98 -24.04
N HIS A 395 -6.48 -0.04 -23.24
CA HIS A 395 -6.12 1.31 -23.68
C HIS A 395 -4.61 1.61 -23.57
N MET A 396 -3.76 0.60 -23.36
CA MET A 396 -2.31 0.80 -23.20
C MET A 396 -1.62 1.29 -24.49
N ASP A 397 -2.26 1.16 -25.64
CA ASP A 397 -1.83 1.80 -26.89
C ASP A 397 -1.76 3.33 -26.82
N LEU A 398 -2.46 3.94 -25.85
CA LEU A 398 -2.39 5.37 -25.57
C LEU A 398 -1.19 5.75 -24.70
N MET A 399 -0.64 4.81 -23.95
CA MET A 399 0.32 5.07 -22.88
C MET A 399 1.75 4.69 -23.24
N VAL A 400 1.94 3.70 -24.12
CA VAL A 400 3.26 3.21 -24.54
C VAL A 400 3.46 3.39 -26.05
N ALA A 401 4.67 3.20 -26.55
CA ALA A 401 5.00 3.35 -27.97
C ALA A 401 4.15 2.36 -28.84
N GLN A 402 3.96 2.74 -30.10
CA GLN A 402 3.20 1.94 -31.04
C GLN A 402 3.75 0.52 -31.14
N GLY A 403 2.89 -0.48 -30.97
CA GLY A 403 3.25 -1.89 -31.00
C GLY A 403 3.78 -2.45 -29.67
N GLU A 404 3.94 -1.64 -28.63
CA GLU A 404 4.44 -2.10 -27.32
C GLU A 404 3.36 -2.46 -26.31
N ALA A 405 2.09 -2.17 -26.58
CA ALA A 405 1.01 -2.37 -25.62
C ALA A 405 0.88 -3.83 -25.15
N GLU A 406 1.08 -4.82 -26.04
CA GLU A 406 1.05 -6.23 -25.65
C GLU A 406 2.25 -6.62 -24.78
N ARG A 407 3.43 -6.11 -25.11
CA ARG A 407 4.65 -6.32 -24.32
C ARG A 407 4.50 -5.72 -22.91
N PHE A 408 3.89 -4.53 -22.81
CA PHE A 408 3.56 -3.91 -21.53
C PHE A 408 2.61 -4.78 -20.69
N ARG A 409 1.51 -5.28 -21.28
CA ARG A 409 0.56 -6.16 -20.60
C ARG A 409 1.21 -7.45 -20.09
N GLN A 410 2.04 -8.09 -20.90
CA GLN A 410 2.76 -9.29 -20.50
C GLN A 410 3.76 -9.00 -19.37
N MET A 411 4.50 -7.89 -19.47
CA MET A 411 5.44 -7.45 -18.44
C MET A 411 4.71 -7.14 -17.12
N HIS A 412 3.60 -6.43 -17.15
CA HIS A 412 2.80 -6.11 -15.98
C HIS A 412 2.27 -7.39 -15.30
N LEU A 413 1.76 -8.35 -16.07
CA LEU A 413 1.33 -9.64 -15.53
C LEU A 413 2.48 -10.43 -14.91
N ILE A 414 3.64 -10.49 -15.57
CA ILE A 414 4.84 -11.16 -15.03
C ILE A 414 5.30 -10.49 -13.74
N GLY A 415 5.32 -9.16 -13.70
CA GLY A 415 5.65 -8.40 -12.50
C GLY A 415 4.70 -8.72 -11.35
N SER A 416 3.39 -8.71 -11.62
CA SER A 416 2.34 -9.04 -10.65
C SER A 416 2.47 -10.47 -10.11
N LEU A 417 2.69 -11.45 -10.98
CA LEU A 417 2.92 -12.84 -10.55
C LEU A 417 4.19 -13.00 -9.73
N SER A 418 5.27 -12.28 -10.10
CA SER A 418 6.56 -12.33 -9.40
C SER A 418 6.52 -11.62 -8.04
N PHE A 419 5.57 -10.68 -7.86
CA PHE A 419 5.35 -9.99 -6.60
C PHE A 419 4.77 -10.92 -5.51
N LEU A 420 3.84 -11.84 -5.87
CA LEU A 420 3.15 -12.68 -4.89
C LEU A 420 4.11 -13.51 -4.00
N PRO A 421 5.11 -14.23 -4.54
CA PRO A 421 6.10 -14.94 -3.73
C PRO A 421 6.90 -14.01 -2.80
N TYR A 422 7.25 -12.81 -3.25
CA TYR A 422 7.95 -11.83 -2.43
C TYR A 422 7.05 -11.26 -1.32
N GLY A 423 5.80 -10.95 -1.64
CA GLY A 423 4.81 -10.46 -0.67
C GLY A 423 4.61 -11.41 0.49
N VAL A 424 4.43 -12.70 0.19
CA VAL A 424 4.26 -13.72 1.24
C VAL A 424 5.58 -14.03 1.98
N CYS A 425 6.73 -13.88 1.34
CA CYS A 425 8.05 -13.96 1.99
C CYS A 425 8.20 -12.89 3.08
N VAL A 426 7.89 -11.65 2.76
CA VAL A 426 7.91 -10.50 3.69
C VAL A 426 6.96 -10.73 4.86
N ASP A 427 5.75 -11.20 4.60
CA ASP A 427 4.75 -11.47 5.62
C ASP A 427 5.19 -12.60 6.57
N HIS A 428 5.62 -13.72 6.02
CA HIS A 428 6.06 -14.86 6.83
C HIS A 428 7.27 -14.50 7.72
N PHE A 429 8.23 -13.74 7.17
CA PHE A 429 9.34 -13.22 7.94
C PHE A 429 8.87 -12.43 9.17
N GLN A 430 7.89 -11.55 9.01
CA GLN A 430 7.36 -10.74 10.11
C GLN A 430 6.65 -11.61 11.17
N HIS A 431 5.87 -12.61 10.75
CA HIS A 431 5.24 -13.54 11.69
C HIS A 431 6.27 -14.24 12.58
N GLU A 432 7.38 -14.71 11.99
CA GLU A 432 8.44 -15.38 12.73
C GLU A 432 9.22 -14.43 13.67
N ILE A 433 9.44 -13.18 13.23
CA ILE A 433 10.11 -12.16 14.06
C ILE A 433 9.27 -11.85 15.32
N TYR A 434 7.97 -11.54 15.14
CA TYR A 434 7.11 -11.17 16.26
C TYR A 434 6.68 -12.36 17.14
N ALA A 435 6.87 -13.59 16.67
CA ALA A 435 6.79 -14.77 17.52
C ALA A 435 8.03 -14.95 18.41
N ARG A 436 9.18 -14.34 18.03
CA ARG A 436 10.47 -14.47 18.71
C ARG A 436 11.17 -13.11 18.76
N PRO A 437 10.65 -12.11 19.51
CA PRO A 437 11.14 -10.74 19.47
C PRO A 437 12.61 -10.57 19.88
N ASP A 438 13.15 -11.50 20.68
CA ASP A 438 14.54 -11.50 21.17
C ASP A 438 15.58 -12.02 20.15
N MET A 439 15.17 -12.29 18.89
CA MET A 439 16.12 -12.69 17.84
C MET A 439 17.21 -11.63 17.64
N THR A 440 18.46 -12.06 17.61
CA THR A 440 19.58 -11.18 17.23
C THR A 440 19.52 -10.79 15.76
N PRO A 441 20.18 -9.69 15.34
CA PRO A 441 20.26 -9.32 13.92
C PRO A 441 20.75 -10.47 13.02
N ALA A 442 21.77 -11.21 13.45
CA ALA A 442 22.28 -12.36 12.69
C ALA A 442 21.21 -13.45 12.51
N GLN A 443 20.44 -13.77 13.54
CA GLN A 443 19.33 -14.72 13.45
C GLN A 443 18.21 -14.22 12.52
N ARG A 444 17.93 -12.91 12.48
CA ARG A 444 16.98 -12.32 11.53
C ARG A 444 17.47 -12.44 10.08
N HIS A 445 18.77 -12.24 9.84
CA HIS A 445 19.36 -12.46 8.52
C HIS A 445 19.29 -13.94 8.09
N ASP A 446 19.55 -14.87 9.01
CA ASP A 446 19.42 -16.31 8.74
C ASP A 446 17.97 -16.70 8.43
N LEU A 447 17.03 -16.18 9.20
CA LEU A 447 15.59 -16.36 8.95
C LEU A 447 15.18 -15.81 7.58
N TRP A 448 15.67 -14.62 7.20
CA TRP A 448 15.36 -14.08 5.88
C TRP A 448 15.83 -14.99 4.76
N ARG A 449 17.06 -15.53 4.85
CA ARG A 449 17.56 -16.51 3.87
C ARG A 449 16.71 -17.79 3.81
N GLU A 450 16.17 -18.22 4.95
CA GLU A 450 15.22 -19.35 4.98
C GLU A 450 13.94 -19.01 4.23
N MET A 451 13.35 -17.84 4.48
CA MET A 451 12.13 -17.39 3.79
C MET A 451 12.36 -17.22 2.28
N GLU A 452 13.48 -16.65 1.87
CA GLU A 452 13.83 -16.55 0.45
C GLU A 452 13.95 -17.93 -0.21
N ARG A 453 14.64 -18.88 0.40
CA ARG A 453 14.73 -20.24 -0.15
C ARG A 453 13.36 -20.90 -0.31
N ARG A 454 12.41 -20.59 0.56
CA ARG A 454 11.07 -21.15 0.53
C ARG A 454 10.19 -20.53 -0.57
N TYR A 455 10.25 -19.23 -0.76
CA TYR A 455 9.32 -18.49 -1.64
C TYR A 455 9.97 -17.98 -2.93
N LEU A 456 11.28 -17.78 -2.96
CA LEU A 456 12.07 -17.21 -4.05
C LEU A 456 13.27 -18.11 -4.39
N PRO A 457 13.05 -19.41 -4.63
CA PRO A 457 14.12 -20.40 -4.75
C PRO A 457 15.08 -20.18 -5.93
N TRP A 458 14.71 -19.30 -6.87
CA TRP A 458 15.52 -18.91 -8.03
C TRP A 458 16.50 -17.78 -7.75
N ARG A 459 16.37 -17.09 -6.58
CA ARG A 459 17.09 -15.84 -6.32
C ARG A 459 18.56 -16.12 -5.97
N ASP A 460 19.44 -15.58 -6.78
CA ASP A 460 20.88 -15.61 -6.62
C ASP A 460 21.43 -14.18 -6.70
N TYR A 461 22.21 -13.78 -5.73
CA TYR A 461 22.80 -12.44 -5.65
C TYR A 461 24.20 -12.35 -6.28
N GLY A 462 24.69 -13.38 -6.97
CA GLY A 462 25.98 -13.37 -7.67
C GLY A 462 27.16 -12.99 -6.79
N GLY A 463 27.13 -13.35 -5.50
CA GLY A 463 28.19 -13.03 -4.54
C GLY A 463 28.18 -11.59 -4.00
N ILE A 464 27.11 -10.79 -4.20
CA ILE A 464 26.95 -9.51 -3.52
C ILE A 464 26.72 -9.77 -2.03
N ALA A 465 27.69 -9.37 -1.18
CA ALA A 465 27.82 -9.83 0.19
C ALA A 465 26.58 -9.58 1.07
N HIS A 466 26.07 -8.34 1.08
CA HIS A 466 25.01 -7.94 2.01
C HIS A 466 23.69 -8.72 1.82
N PRO A 467 23.09 -8.79 0.63
CA PRO A 467 21.88 -9.57 0.43
C PRO A 467 22.14 -11.10 0.52
N SER A 468 23.32 -11.59 0.09
CA SER A 468 23.70 -13.00 0.26
C SER A 468 23.80 -13.42 1.73
N ALA A 469 24.17 -12.49 2.61
CA ALA A 469 24.18 -12.71 4.06
C ALA A 469 22.77 -12.62 4.69
N GLY A 470 21.72 -12.30 3.90
CA GLY A 470 20.33 -12.18 4.38
C GLY A 470 19.90 -10.76 4.70
N GLY A 471 20.68 -9.74 4.34
CA GLY A 471 20.37 -8.34 4.64
C GLY A 471 19.29 -7.68 3.73
N ARG A 472 18.76 -8.41 2.74
CA ARG A 472 17.81 -7.83 1.78
C ARG A 472 16.56 -7.22 2.41
N TRP A 473 16.02 -7.81 3.47
CA TRP A 473 14.81 -7.33 4.15
C TRP A 473 14.94 -5.89 4.65
N GLN A 474 16.16 -5.41 4.92
CA GLN A 474 16.42 -4.05 5.38
C GLN A 474 16.00 -2.99 4.35
N ALA A 475 15.94 -3.35 3.07
CA ALA A 475 15.44 -2.48 2.00
C ALA A 475 13.90 -2.41 1.93
N GLN A 476 13.17 -3.26 2.69
CA GLN A 476 11.72 -3.29 2.69
C GLN A 476 11.14 -2.36 3.76
N GLY A 477 10.84 -1.11 3.37
CA GLY A 477 10.40 -0.07 4.29
C GLY A 477 9.12 -0.42 5.09
N HIS A 478 8.23 -1.23 4.54
CA HIS A 478 7.02 -1.67 5.23
C HIS A 478 7.30 -2.45 6.51
N ILE A 479 8.38 -3.25 6.55
CA ILE A 479 8.80 -3.98 7.76
C ILE A 479 9.08 -3.01 8.92
N TYR A 480 9.66 -1.85 8.62
CA TYR A 480 9.97 -0.83 9.63
C TYR A 480 8.76 0.05 9.99
N ARG A 481 7.99 0.49 8.99
CA ARG A 481 6.99 1.55 9.15
C ARG A 481 5.56 1.03 9.34
N SER A 482 5.22 -0.07 8.67
CA SER A 482 3.84 -0.57 8.59
C SER A 482 3.82 -2.10 8.66
N PRO A 483 4.16 -2.66 9.83
CA PRO A 483 4.28 -4.12 9.99
C PRO A 483 2.96 -4.81 9.67
N PHE A 484 3.06 -5.96 9.00
CA PHE A 484 1.94 -6.78 8.50
C PHE A 484 1.07 -6.15 7.41
N TYR A 485 1.36 -4.94 6.94
CA TYR A 485 0.62 -4.34 5.83
C TYR A 485 0.96 -5.00 4.48
N TYR A 486 2.20 -5.45 4.28
CA TYR A 486 2.67 -5.87 2.97
C TYR A 486 1.92 -7.06 2.36
N ILE A 487 1.29 -7.89 3.18
CA ILE A 487 0.44 -9.00 2.73
C ILE A 487 -0.84 -8.54 2.06
N ASP A 488 -1.34 -7.35 2.42
CA ASP A 488 -2.58 -6.79 1.88
C ASP A 488 -2.48 -6.61 0.36
N TYR A 489 -1.31 -6.20 -0.15
CA TYR A 489 -1.04 -6.18 -1.58
C TYR A 489 -1.18 -7.56 -2.24
N ALA A 490 -0.71 -8.62 -1.60
CA ALA A 490 -0.77 -9.96 -2.16
C ALA A 490 -2.21 -10.53 -2.13
N LEU A 491 -2.96 -10.28 -1.06
CA LEU A 491 -4.38 -10.64 -0.96
C LEU A 491 -5.21 -9.89 -2.00
N ALA A 492 -5.00 -8.59 -2.11
CA ALA A 492 -5.65 -7.74 -3.09
C ALA A 492 -5.31 -8.13 -4.54
N LEU A 493 -4.05 -8.46 -4.81
CA LEU A 493 -3.63 -8.88 -6.14
C LEU A 493 -4.30 -10.19 -6.57
N CYS A 494 -4.53 -11.13 -5.64
CA CYS A 494 -5.33 -12.31 -5.92
C CYS A 494 -6.74 -11.96 -6.43
N CYS A 495 -7.35 -10.91 -5.86
CA CYS A 495 -8.66 -10.39 -6.28
C CYS A 495 -8.56 -9.61 -7.61
N ALA A 496 -7.54 -8.77 -7.76
CA ALA A 496 -7.31 -7.98 -8.97
C ALA A 496 -7.05 -8.84 -10.21
N LEU A 497 -6.34 -9.95 -10.06
CA LEU A 497 -6.15 -10.94 -11.13
C LEU A 497 -7.46 -11.62 -11.55
N GLN A 498 -8.43 -11.76 -10.65
CA GLN A 498 -9.78 -12.22 -11.02
C GLN A 498 -10.56 -11.14 -11.79
N PHE A 499 -10.38 -9.85 -11.46
CA PHE A 499 -10.88 -8.75 -12.31
C PHE A 499 -10.23 -8.75 -13.69
N TRP A 500 -8.92 -9.01 -13.78
CA TRP A 500 -8.23 -9.20 -15.05
C TRP A 500 -8.85 -10.34 -15.89
N GLN A 501 -9.07 -11.51 -15.31
CA GLN A 501 -9.72 -12.63 -16.00
C GLN A 501 -11.12 -12.25 -16.50
N ARG A 502 -11.93 -11.61 -15.64
CA ARG A 502 -13.28 -11.15 -15.97
C ARG A 502 -13.26 -10.13 -17.10
N SER A 503 -12.32 -9.18 -17.08
CA SER A 503 -12.20 -8.15 -18.10
C SER A 503 -11.84 -8.69 -19.48
N ARG A 504 -11.08 -9.78 -19.54
CA ARG A 504 -10.77 -10.47 -20.80
C ARG A 504 -11.99 -11.15 -21.43
N ALA A 505 -12.92 -11.60 -20.61
CA ALA A 505 -14.17 -12.19 -21.07
C ALA A 505 -15.24 -11.12 -21.40
N ASP A 506 -15.37 -10.10 -20.54
CA ASP A 506 -16.35 -9.01 -20.65
C ASP A 506 -15.85 -7.78 -19.89
N GLN A 507 -15.22 -6.85 -20.63
CA GLN A 507 -14.66 -5.62 -20.08
C GLN A 507 -15.72 -4.74 -19.40
N ASP A 508 -16.88 -4.58 -20.03
CA ASP A 508 -17.94 -3.71 -19.53
C ASP A 508 -18.52 -4.25 -18.22
N ARG A 509 -18.67 -5.57 -18.13
CA ARG A 509 -19.10 -6.21 -16.89
C ARG A 509 -18.07 -6.04 -15.80
N ALA A 510 -16.79 -6.30 -16.10
CA ALA A 510 -15.71 -6.15 -15.12
C ALA A 510 -15.64 -4.72 -14.56
N LEU A 511 -15.81 -3.71 -15.43
CA LEU A 511 -15.82 -2.31 -15.03
C LEU A 511 -17.05 -1.96 -14.16
N ARG A 512 -18.25 -2.46 -14.50
CA ARG A 512 -19.44 -2.27 -13.66
C ARG A 512 -19.27 -2.88 -12.26
N ASP A 513 -18.75 -4.12 -12.20
CA ASP A 513 -18.51 -4.82 -10.93
C ASP A 513 -17.45 -4.08 -10.08
N TYR A 514 -16.40 -3.55 -10.73
CA TYR A 514 -15.39 -2.71 -10.10
C TYR A 514 -15.96 -1.40 -9.52
N VAL A 515 -16.76 -0.68 -10.31
CA VAL A 515 -17.42 0.55 -9.84
C VAL A 515 -18.33 0.27 -8.64
N ALA A 516 -19.09 -0.82 -8.70
CA ALA A 516 -19.94 -1.23 -7.58
C ALA A 516 -19.15 -1.56 -6.31
N LEU A 517 -17.93 -2.12 -6.44
CA LEU A 517 -17.03 -2.34 -5.32
C LEU A 517 -16.52 -1.00 -4.76
N CYS A 518 -16.10 -0.06 -5.61
CA CYS A 518 -15.64 1.27 -5.20
C CYS A 518 -16.71 2.03 -4.41
N GLU A 519 -17.98 1.96 -4.82
CA GLU A 519 -19.12 2.61 -4.15
C GLU A 519 -19.36 2.12 -2.74
N ARG A 520 -18.94 0.89 -2.43
CA ARG A 520 -19.10 0.29 -1.10
C ARG A 520 -18.15 0.89 -0.07
N GLY A 521 -16.99 1.42 -0.49
CA GLY A 521 -15.96 1.89 0.44
C GLY A 521 -15.70 0.85 1.52
N GLY A 522 -15.62 1.29 2.77
CA GLY A 522 -15.44 0.45 3.97
C GLY A 522 -16.75 -0.03 4.60
N SER A 523 -17.83 -0.22 3.83
CA SER A 523 -19.16 -0.59 4.39
C SER A 523 -19.27 -2.04 4.87
N ALA A 524 -18.28 -2.88 4.58
CA ALA A 524 -18.21 -4.27 4.99
C ALA A 524 -16.75 -4.72 5.17
N PRO A 525 -16.49 -5.82 5.91
CA PRO A 525 -15.15 -6.37 6.04
C PRO A 525 -14.64 -6.97 4.73
N PHE A 526 -13.33 -7.21 4.65
CA PHE A 526 -12.63 -7.64 3.45
C PHE A 526 -13.27 -8.85 2.73
N THR A 527 -13.50 -9.95 3.44
CA THR A 527 -14.02 -11.18 2.82
C THR A 527 -15.45 -11.00 2.30
N ASP A 528 -16.23 -10.14 2.96
CA ASP A 528 -17.58 -9.79 2.52
C ASP A 528 -17.56 -8.88 1.27
N LEU A 529 -16.65 -7.90 1.20
CA LEU A 529 -16.47 -7.07 0.01
C LEU A 529 -16.05 -7.92 -1.19
N VAL A 530 -15.11 -8.85 -1.00
CA VAL A 530 -14.68 -9.82 -2.02
C VAL A 530 -15.86 -10.65 -2.51
N ARG A 531 -16.65 -11.22 -1.60
CA ARG A 531 -17.85 -12.02 -1.94
C ARG A 531 -18.90 -11.17 -2.68
N GLN A 532 -19.15 -9.95 -2.24
CA GLN A 532 -20.13 -9.04 -2.85
C GLN A 532 -19.70 -8.56 -4.25
N ALA A 533 -18.39 -8.52 -4.52
CA ALA A 533 -17.84 -8.30 -5.87
C ALA A 533 -17.89 -9.56 -6.75
N GLY A 534 -18.43 -10.67 -6.23
CA GLY A 534 -18.49 -11.96 -6.94
C GLY A 534 -17.11 -12.56 -7.19
N LEU A 535 -16.15 -12.30 -6.29
CA LEU A 535 -14.79 -12.83 -6.35
C LEU A 535 -14.63 -14.02 -5.39
N THR A 536 -13.71 -14.92 -5.71
CA THR A 536 -13.28 -15.99 -4.82
C THR A 536 -12.34 -15.41 -3.76
N SER A 537 -12.61 -15.72 -2.49
CA SER A 537 -11.75 -15.26 -1.39
C SER A 537 -10.34 -15.83 -1.52
N PRO A 538 -9.27 -15.03 -1.30
CA PRO A 538 -7.89 -15.50 -1.28
C PRO A 538 -7.64 -16.63 -0.28
N PHE A 539 -8.50 -16.77 0.72
CA PHE A 539 -8.39 -17.78 1.79
C PHE A 539 -9.06 -19.11 1.43
N GLN A 540 -9.75 -19.20 0.29
CA GLN A 540 -10.32 -20.45 -0.18
C GLN A 540 -9.25 -21.32 -0.84
N PRO A 541 -9.21 -22.63 -0.57
CA PRO A 541 -8.31 -23.55 -1.26
C PRO A 541 -8.50 -23.50 -2.78
N GLY A 542 -7.40 -23.41 -3.51
CA GLY A 542 -7.41 -23.31 -4.97
C GLY A 542 -7.75 -21.91 -5.53
N ALA A 543 -7.84 -20.88 -4.70
CA ALA A 543 -8.18 -19.52 -5.14
C ALA A 543 -7.22 -18.97 -6.22
N LEU A 544 -5.95 -19.38 -6.20
CA LEU A 544 -4.94 -19.00 -7.18
C LEU A 544 -4.79 -20.00 -8.35
N GLU A 545 -5.31 -21.20 -8.23
CA GLU A 545 -5.07 -22.27 -9.22
C GLU A 545 -5.57 -21.89 -10.62
N GLU A 546 -6.83 -21.44 -10.73
CA GLU A 546 -7.40 -21.03 -12.02
C GLU A 546 -6.72 -19.78 -12.57
N THR A 547 -6.43 -18.81 -11.71
CA THR A 547 -5.72 -17.59 -12.09
C THR A 547 -4.32 -17.89 -12.63
N VAL A 548 -3.59 -18.78 -11.99
CA VAL A 548 -2.26 -19.22 -12.44
C VAL A 548 -2.36 -19.93 -13.79
N ARG A 549 -3.35 -20.80 -13.96
CA ARG A 549 -3.58 -21.52 -15.22
C ARG A 549 -3.90 -20.57 -16.37
N GLU A 550 -4.76 -19.58 -16.15
CA GLU A 550 -5.09 -18.57 -17.16
C GLU A 550 -3.89 -17.65 -17.46
N ALA A 551 -3.13 -17.26 -16.45
CA ALA A 551 -1.90 -16.49 -16.64
C ALA A 551 -0.85 -17.27 -17.45
N ALA A 552 -0.69 -18.57 -17.18
CA ALA A 552 0.20 -19.45 -17.94
C ALA A 552 -0.20 -19.53 -19.41
N ARG A 553 -1.52 -19.70 -19.70
CA ARG A 553 -2.05 -19.68 -21.07
C ARG A 553 -1.79 -18.33 -21.76
N TYR A 554 -2.07 -17.22 -21.09
CA TYR A 554 -1.84 -15.88 -21.65
C TYR A 554 -0.36 -15.64 -21.98
N LEU A 555 0.54 -16.08 -21.10
CA LEU A 555 1.98 -15.98 -21.29
C LEU A 555 2.57 -17.09 -22.18
N ASN A 556 1.73 -18.03 -22.65
CA ASN A 556 2.15 -19.20 -23.43
C ASN A 556 3.26 -20.01 -22.72
N ILE A 557 3.02 -20.36 -21.45
CA ILE A 557 3.91 -21.17 -20.60
C ILE A 557 3.21 -22.47 -20.23
N ALA A 558 3.86 -23.61 -20.46
CA ALA A 558 3.35 -24.91 -20.01
C ALA A 558 3.47 -25.06 -18.49
N LEU A 559 2.41 -25.51 -17.82
CA LEU A 559 2.44 -25.85 -16.39
C LEU A 559 2.93 -27.29 -16.17
N PRO A 560 3.41 -27.64 -14.96
CA PRO A 560 3.77 -29.02 -14.65
C PRO A 560 2.56 -29.95 -14.78
N GLY A 561 2.64 -30.97 -15.65
CA GLY A 561 1.59 -31.97 -15.84
C GLY A 561 0.59 -31.68 -16.97
N GLU A 562 0.75 -30.58 -17.71
CA GLU A 562 0.01 -30.30 -18.97
C GLU A 562 0.81 -30.69 -20.21
#